data_18c4f1e9f705ffe2b1688e1a00b6dd23
#
_entry.id   18c4f1e9f705ffe2b1688e1a00b6dd23
#
_cell.length_a   1.000
_cell.length_b   1.000
_cell.length_c   1.000
_cell.angle_alpha   90.00
_cell.angle_beta   90.00
_cell.angle_gamma   90.00
#
_symmetry.space_group_name_H-M   'P 1'
#
loop_
_entity.id
_entity.type
_entity.pdbx_description
1 polymer ?
#
loop_
_entity_poly.entity_id
_entity_poly.type
_entity_poly.pdbx_seq_one_letter_code
_entity_poly.pdbx_strand_id
1 'polypeptide(L)'
;MPIADLIPAALKPKPPKRAAPKPQKTSYTSNEVPIPPDFLSVPLPASAPAVTLQKLDWSKTALPENGPLYAVVLDNVLTPDECAQLLRMAEASATDRGPDPDKDEPWRPAMVNMGPGWEILEPEYRNSDRIIWDQQEVVDRLWGRCRLAPGLEEQLAGIEGVRRPGKGFETSWVFKRFNKRMRFLKYQKGQFFRPHCDGPYGEEAEDGTVLRTHYTVHLYLNDSVAEAGKDIGADLVGGATSFLSGDEKRKVDVDPKAGRVLIFQHSRLYHSGDDVVKGTKYTMRTDILYELIKTKIEDEAEGDEAMAA
;
A
#
# COMPACT_ATOMS: atom_id res chain seq x y z
N MET A 1 49.70 -8.39 -22.94
CA MET A 1 48.79 -8.74 -21.84
C MET A 1 49.10 -7.82 -20.67
N PRO A 2 48.15 -7.12 -20.05
CA PRO A 2 48.45 -6.27 -18.91
C PRO A 2 48.77 -7.15 -17.69
N ILE A 3 49.72 -6.69 -16.89
CA ILE A 3 50.27 -7.36 -15.69
C ILE A 3 49.21 -7.70 -14.62
N ALA A 4 48.00 -7.13 -14.74
CA ALA A 4 46.91 -7.33 -13.80
C ALA A 4 46.32 -8.76 -13.73
N ASP A 5 46.59 -9.61 -14.76
CA ASP A 5 46.03 -10.97 -14.82
C ASP A 5 46.89 -12.04 -14.12
N LEU A 6 48.05 -11.64 -13.56
CA LEU A 6 48.98 -12.56 -12.92
C LEU A 6 48.90 -12.63 -11.38
N ILE A 7 47.95 -11.89 -10.76
CA ILE A 7 47.77 -11.94 -9.31
C ILE A 7 46.85 -13.11 -8.95
N PRO A 8 47.33 -14.12 -8.15
CA PRO A 8 46.49 -15.22 -7.71
C PRO A 8 45.21 -14.71 -6.98
N ALA A 9 44.08 -15.37 -7.23
CA ALA A 9 42.75 -14.94 -6.66
C ALA A 9 42.75 -14.76 -5.14
N ALA A 10 43.66 -15.45 -4.42
CA ALA A 10 43.84 -15.36 -2.97
C ALA A 10 44.47 -14.02 -2.48
N LEU A 11 45.09 -13.26 -3.39
CA LEU A 11 45.78 -12.00 -3.08
C LEU A 11 45.00 -10.74 -3.51
N LYS A 12 43.82 -10.91 -4.13
CA LYS A 12 42.97 -9.75 -4.44
C LYS A 12 42.39 -9.17 -3.13
N PRO A 13 42.57 -7.88 -2.86
CA PRO A 13 41.98 -7.27 -1.66
C PRO A 13 40.46 -7.47 -1.69
N LYS A 14 39.90 -7.97 -0.59
CA LYS A 14 38.45 -8.02 -0.43
C LYS A 14 37.89 -6.60 -0.60
N PRO A 15 36.81 -6.42 -1.37
CA PRO A 15 36.19 -5.13 -1.50
C PRO A 15 35.87 -4.61 -0.08
N PRO A 16 36.02 -3.31 0.19
CA PRO A 16 35.73 -2.74 1.49
C PRO A 16 34.28 -3.09 1.87
N LYS A 17 34.10 -3.63 3.07
CA LYS A 17 32.74 -3.87 3.61
C LYS A 17 32.01 -2.54 3.56
N ARG A 18 30.92 -2.44 2.81
CA ARG A 18 30.01 -1.28 2.88
C ARG A 18 29.65 -1.09 4.34
N ALA A 19 29.75 0.16 4.81
CA ALA A 19 29.25 0.51 6.14
C ALA A 19 27.77 0.13 6.21
N ALA A 20 27.33 -0.48 7.31
CA ALA A 20 25.93 -0.79 7.51
C ALA A 20 25.10 0.49 7.38
N PRO A 21 23.97 0.45 6.67
CA PRO A 21 23.09 1.60 6.55
C PRO A 21 22.63 2.06 7.94
N LYS A 22 22.41 3.36 8.10
CA LYS A 22 22.00 3.95 9.38
C LYS A 22 20.62 4.59 9.21
N PRO A 23 19.73 4.43 10.22
CA PRO A 23 18.49 5.18 10.24
C PRO A 23 18.73 6.68 10.19
N GLN A 24 17.89 7.38 9.43
CA GLN A 24 17.94 8.83 9.32
C GLN A 24 16.55 9.42 9.57
N LYS A 25 16.53 10.62 10.13
CA LYS A 25 15.28 11.36 10.32
C LYS A 25 14.80 11.89 8.98
N THR A 26 13.52 11.66 8.68
CA THR A 26 12.92 12.10 7.42
C THR A 26 11.68 12.94 7.68
N SER A 27 11.47 13.93 6.83
CA SER A 27 10.24 14.68 6.71
C SER A 27 9.94 14.90 5.24
N TYR A 28 8.65 14.96 4.89
CA TYR A 28 8.21 15.10 3.50
C TYR A 28 7.35 16.33 3.35
N THR A 29 7.67 17.11 2.34
CA THR A 29 6.91 18.26 1.90
C THR A 29 6.53 18.06 0.44
N SER A 30 5.50 18.73 -0.01
CA SER A 30 5.04 18.68 -1.41
C SER A 30 4.79 20.09 -1.92
N ASN A 31 5.03 20.30 -3.21
CA ASN A 31 4.54 21.48 -3.91
C ASN A 31 3.01 21.41 -3.97
N GLU A 32 2.38 22.57 -4.00
CA GLU A 32 0.96 22.68 -4.31
C GLU A 32 0.73 22.33 -5.79
N VAL A 33 -0.19 21.41 -6.05
CA VAL A 33 -0.54 20.96 -7.40
C VAL A 33 -2.03 21.17 -7.60
N PRO A 34 -2.43 21.92 -8.65
CA PRO A 34 -3.85 22.09 -8.97
C PRO A 34 -4.50 20.75 -9.32
N ILE A 35 -5.65 20.46 -8.70
CA ILE A 35 -6.43 19.25 -8.99
C ILE A 35 -7.58 19.68 -9.92
N PRO A 36 -7.64 19.15 -11.16
CA PRO A 36 -8.74 19.44 -12.05
C PRO A 36 -10.10 19.10 -11.42
N PRO A 37 -11.13 19.96 -11.56
CA PRO A 37 -12.43 19.74 -10.92
C PRO A 37 -13.10 18.42 -11.30
N ASP A 38 -12.87 17.94 -12.51
CA ASP A 38 -13.42 16.72 -13.09
C ASP A 38 -12.56 15.47 -12.80
N PHE A 39 -11.36 15.63 -12.23
CA PHE A 39 -10.50 14.50 -11.91
C PHE A 39 -11.15 13.61 -10.86
N LEU A 40 -11.29 12.31 -11.17
CA LEU A 40 -11.99 11.27 -10.38
C LEU A 40 -13.43 11.68 -9.98
N SER A 41 -14.11 12.43 -10.85
CA SER A 41 -15.51 12.80 -10.60
C SER A 41 -16.44 11.57 -10.50
N VAL A 42 -17.53 11.74 -9.74
CA VAL A 42 -18.61 10.76 -9.60
C VAL A 42 -19.91 11.48 -10.03
N PRO A 43 -20.76 10.84 -10.87
CA PRO A 43 -20.69 9.47 -11.40
C PRO A 43 -19.58 9.29 -12.44
N LEU A 44 -19.26 8.01 -12.71
CA LEU A 44 -18.38 7.62 -13.81
C LEU A 44 -18.94 8.12 -15.15
N PRO A 45 -18.08 8.45 -16.14
CA PRO A 45 -18.53 8.65 -17.52
C PRO A 45 -19.39 7.46 -17.99
N ALA A 46 -20.43 7.72 -18.75
CA ALA A 46 -21.37 6.69 -19.20
C ALA A 46 -20.70 5.57 -20.06
N SER A 47 -19.54 5.87 -20.65
CA SER A 47 -18.74 4.92 -21.43
C SER A 47 -17.76 4.10 -20.58
N ALA A 48 -17.54 4.48 -19.31
CA ALA A 48 -16.60 3.78 -18.46
C ALA A 48 -17.23 2.47 -17.93
N PRO A 49 -16.46 1.37 -17.86
CA PRO A 49 -16.93 0.14 -17.25
C PRO A 49 -17.23 0.34 -15.77
N ALA A 50 -18.24 -0.38 -15.25
CA ALA A 50 -18.57 -0.33 -13.84
C ALA A 50 -17.39 -0.81 -12.98
N VAL A 51 -17.24 -0.19 -11.80
CA VAL A 51 -16.28 -0.69 -10.78
C VAL A 51 -16.78 -2.04 -10.28
N THR A 52 -15.89 -3.03 -10.32
CA THR A 52 -16.19 -4.38 -9.84
C THR A 52 -15.41 -4.71 -8.58
N LEU A 53 -15.93 -5.65 -7.78
CA LEU A 53 -15.28 -6.15 -6.58
C LEU A 53 -15.13 -7.66 -6.66
N GLN A 54 -13.93 -8.15 -6.43
CA GLN A 54 -13.62 -9.56 -6.26
C GLN A 54 -12.89 -9.79 -4.93
N LYS A 55 -13.57 -10.42 -3.98
CA LYS A 55 -12.90 -10.89 -2.75
C LYS A 55 -12.01 -12.08 -3.08
N LEU A 56 -10.79 -12.11 -2.55
CA LEU A 56 -9.91 -13.26 -2.67
C LEU A 56 -10.48 -14.42 -1.83
N ASP A 57 -10.96 -15.44 -2.51
CA ASP A 57 -11.38 -16.69 -1.88
C ASP A 57 -10.15 -17.57 -1.64
N TRP A 58 -9.52 -17.37 -0.49
CA TRP A 58 -8.30 -18.06 -0.13
C TRP A 58 -8.42 -19.58 -0.18
N SER A 59 -9.61 -20.14 0.08
CA SER A 59 -9.84 -21.59 0.05
C SER A 59 -9.62 -22.22 -1.33
N LYS A 60 -9.73 -21.40 -2.39
CA LYS A 60 -9.51 -21.79 -3.79
C LYS A 60 -8.13 -21.40 -4.31
N THR A 61 -7.25 -20.94 -3.46
CA THR A 61 -5.89 -20.51 -3.82
C THR A 61 -4.82 -21.44 -3.25
N ALA A 62 -3.57 -21.14 -3.54
CA ALA A 62 -2.44 -21.83 -2.94
C ALA A 62 -2.24 -21.51 -1.44
N LEU A 63 -3.01 -20.57 -0.85
CA LEU A 63 -2.88 -20.09 0.53
C LEU A 63 -4.20 -20.23 1.33
N PRO A 64 -4.78 -21.45 1.47
CA PRO A 64 -6.06 -21.63 2.17
C PRO A 64 -6.00 -21.22 3.65
N GLU A 65 -4.84 -21.23 4.26
CA GLU A 65 -4.59 -20.75 5.63
C GLU A 65 -4.93 -19.28 5.86
N ASN A 66 -4.94 -18.48 4.79
CA ASN A 66 -5.35 -17.07 4.83
C ASN A 66 -6.87 -16.88 4.85
N GLY A 67 -7.67 -17.92 4.90
CA GLY A 67 -9.14 -17.88 4.88
C GLY A 67 -9.79 -16.78 5.74
N PRO A 68 -9.34 -16.54 6.99
CA PRO A 68 -9.87 -15.48 7.83
C PRO A 68 -9.38 -14.08 7.47
N LEU A 69 -8.44 -13.93 6.52
CA LEU A 69 -7.78 -12.67 6.23
C LEU A 69 -8.46 -11.96 5.06
N TYR A 70 -8.58 -10.64 5.20
CA TYR A 70 -9.29 -9.80 4.23
C TYR A 70 -8.37 -9.32 3.12
N ALA A 71 -8.74 -9.62 1.89
CA ALA A 71 -8.18 -9.00 0.69
C ALA A 71 -9.22 -8.97 -0.43
N VAL A 72 -9.34 -7.83 -1.11
CA VAL A 72 -10.24 -7.62 -2.25
C VAL A 72 -9.52 -6.90 -3.38
N VAL A 73 -9.90 -7.23 -4.60
CA VAL A 73 -9.46 -6.56 -5.82
C VAL A 73 -10.65 -5.80 -6.39
N LEU A 74 -10.45 -4.51 -6.68
CA LEU A 74 -11.39 -3.68 -7.39
C LEU A 74 -10.82 -3.40 -8.79
N ASP A 75 -11.58 -3.67 -9.83
CA ASP A 75 -11.19 -3.29 -11.19
C ASP A 75 -12.00 -2.08 -11.67
N ASN A 76 -11.43 -1.34 -12.61
CA ASN A 76 -12.04 -0.17 -13.24
C ASN A 76 -12.28 1.02 -12.29
N VAL A 77 -11.49 1.16 -11.23
CA VAL A 77 -11.60 2.31 -10.31
C VAL A 77 -11.14 3.59 -10.99
N LEU A 78 -10.04 3.53 -11.74
CA LEU A 78 -9.53 4.60 -12.59
C LEU A 78 -9.43 4.12 -14.04
N THR A 79 -9.56 5.05 -14.98
CA THR A 79 -9.17 4.82 -16.37
C THR A 79 -7.64 4.91 -16.52
N PRO A 80 -7.05 4.37 -17.61
CA PRO A 80 -5.63 4.55 -17.88
C PRO A 80 -5.19 6.03 -17.98
N ASP A 81 -6.04 6.90 -18.54
CA ASP A 81 -5.77 8.34 -18.63
C ASP A 81 -5.77 9.01 -17.26
N GLU A 82 -6.70 8.65 -16.37
CA GLU A 82 -6.72 9.12 -14.97
C GLU A 82 -5.49 8.60 -14.20
N CYS A 83 -5.04 7.38 -14.43
CA CYS A 83 -3.79 6.85 -13.86
C CYS A 83 -2.58 7.68 -14.30
N ALA A 84 -2.47 7.97 -15.61
CA ALA A 84 -1.40 8.80 -16.15
C ALA A 84 -1.46 10.24 -15.62
N GLN A 85 -2.66 10.80 -15.46
CA GLN A 85 -2.87 12.14 -14.90
C GLN A 85 -2.46 12.19 -13.42
N LEU A 86 -2.85 11.20 -12.62
CA LEU A 86 -2.47 11.07 -11.21
C LEU A 86 -0.95 11.00 -11.06
N LEU A 87 -0.29 10.24 -11.91
CA LEU A 87 1.16 10.10 -11.92
C LEU A 87 1.85 11.44 -12.22
N ARG A 88 1.40 12.18 -13.24
CA ARG A 88 1.93 13.53 -13.56
C ARG A 88 1.75 14.52 -12.39
N MET A 89 0.59 14.50 -11.72
CA MET A 89 0.36 15.35 -10.54
C MET A 89 1.30 14.99 -9.39
N ALA A 90 1.53 13.69 -9.16
CA ALA A 90 2.49 13.23 -8.15
C ALA A 90 3.92 13.68 -8.48
N GLU A 91 4.36 13.58 -9.73
CA GLU A 91 5.67 14.06 -10.16
C GLU A 91 5.79 15.60 -10.03
N ALA A 92 4.74 16.34 -10.31
CA ALA A 92 4.70 17.79 -10.10
C ALA A 92 4.75 18.19 -8.61
N SER A 93 4.21 17.36 -7.73
CA SER A 93 4.20 17.60 -6.28
C SER A 93 5.58 17.44 -5.62
N ALA A 94 6.52 16.75 -6.25
CA ALA A 94 7.83 16.46 -5.69
C ALA A 94 8.65 17.75 -5.50
N THR A 95 9.12 17.99 -4.26
CA THR A 95 10.00 19.11 -3.91
C THR A 95 11.48 18.77 -4.09
N ASP A 96 11.85 17.51 -3.86
CA ASP A 96 13.22 17.01 -4.06
C ASP A 96 13.33 16.40 -5.46
N ARG A 97 14.06 17.09 -6.34
CA ARG A 97 14.26 16.68 -7.73
C ARG A 97 15.69 16.21 -8.04
N GLY A 98 16.44 15.88 -6.99
CA GLY A 98 17.77 15.32 -7.07
C GLY A 98 18.89 16.34 -7.10
N PRO A 99 20.12 15.81 -6.99
CA PRO A 99 21.32 16.65 -6.89
C PRO A 99 21.79 17.24 -8.23
N ASP A 100 21.29 16.70 -9.36
CA ASP A 100 21.69 17.14 -10.69
C ASP A 100 20.64 18.12 -11.24
N PRO A 101 20.93 19.43 -11.32
CA PRO A 101 19.98 20.44 -11.75
C PRO A 101 19.57 20.30 -13.23
N ASP A 102 20.37 19.57 -14.03
CA ASP A 102 20.08 19.33 -15.44
C ASP A 102 19.15 18.13 -15.66
N LYS A 103 18.86 17.37 -14.59
CA LYS A 103 17.96 16.22 -14.61
C LYS A 103 16.78 16.47 -13.68
N ASP A 104 15.65 16.81 -14.27
CA ASP A 104 14.37 16.92 -13.54
C ASP A 104 13.85 15.53 -13.16
N GLU A 105 14.49 14.88 -12.16
CA GLU A 105 14.13 13.54 -11.69
C GLU A 105 13.43 13.63 -10.32
N PRO A 106 12.09 13.52 -10.26
CA PRO A 106 11.34 13.66 -9.02
C PRO A 106 11.36 12.40 -8.13
N TRP A 107 11.84 11.30 -8.67
CA TRP A 107 11.86 10.01 -7.99
C TRP A 107 13.11 9.86 -7.11
N ARG A 108 12.90 9.39 -5.87
CA ARG A 108 13.97 9.18 -4.89
C ARG A 108 13.96 7.74 -4.38
N PRO A 109 15.11 7.14 -4.07
CA PRO A 109 15.17 5.81 -3.48
C PRO A 109 14.22 5.68 -2.29
N ALA A 110 13.37 4.66 -2.32
CA ALA A 110 12.41 4.41 -1.25
C ALA A 110 13.13 3.82 -0.04
N MET A 111 12.89 4.41 1.12
CA MET A 111 13.44 3.93 2.38
C MET A 111 12.43 3.07 3.15
N VAL A 112 12.92 2.23 4.06
CA VAL A 112 12.14 1.38 4.94
C VAL A 112 11.84 2.15 6.23
N ASN A 113 10.58 2.14 6.66
CA ASN A 113 10.13 2.80 7.89
C ASN A 113 10.71 2.09 9.13
N MET A 114 11.29 2.86 10.04
CA MET A 114 11.87 2.39 11.30
C MET A 114 11.15 2.96 12.54
N GLY A 115 9.98 3.57 12.33
CA GLY A 115 9.20 4.24 13.35
C GLY A 115 8.93 5.71 12.99
N PRO A 116 8.18 6.46 13.80
CA PRO A 116 7.73 7.81 13.46
C PRO A 116 8.89 8.75 13.10
N GLY A 117 8.92 9.19 11.84
CA GLY A 117 9.93 10.13 11.31
C GLY A 117 11.33 9.55 11.12
N TRP A 118 11.50 8.22 11.20
CA TRP A 118 12.78 7.55 10.97
C TRP A 118 12.67 6.51 9.87
N GLU A 119 13.60 6.53 8.93
CA GLU A 119 13.68 5.58 7.84
C GLU A 119 15.14 5.16 7.58
N ILE A 120 15.31 4.01 6.93
CA ILE A 120 16.62 3.47 6.57
C ILE A 120 16.62 3.07 5.09
N LEU A 121 17.73 3.33 4.40
CA LEU A 121 17.94 2.90 3.02
C LEU A 121 18.50 1.48 3.00
N GLU A 122 17.67 0.51 2.60
CA GLU A 122 18.00 -0.93 2.53
C GLU A 122 17.69 -1.49 1.13
N PRO A 123 18.55 -1.24 0.13
CA PRO A 123 18.26 -1.63 -1.27
C PRO A 123 18.17 -3.15 -1.48
N GLU A 124 18.77 -3.97 -0.62
CA GLU A 124 18.66 -5.43 -0.66
C GLU A 124 17.30 -5.94 -0.17
N TYR A 125 16.55 -5.08 0.55
CA TYR A 125 15.22 -5.39 1.06
C TYR A 125 14.13 -4.65 0.29
N ARG A 126 14.34 -3.34 0.01
CA ARG A 126 13.45 -2.49 -0.76
C ARG A 126 14.24 -1.72 -1.81
N ASN A 127 14.14 -2.15 -3.04
CA ASN A 127 14.74 -1.51 -4.20
C ASN A 127 13.63 -0.95 -5.09
N SER A 128 13.33 0.33 -4.94
CA SER A 128 12.34 1.07 -5.73
C SER A 128 12.56 2.55 -5.52
N ASP A 129 11.96 3.37 -6.39
CA ASP A 129 11.92 4.80 -6.20
C ASP A 129 10.54 5.25 -5.70
N ARG A 130 10.49 6.39 -5.00
CA ARG A 130 9.28 6.86 -4.32
C ARG A 130 9.11 8.38 -4.42
N ILE A 131 7.84 8.80 -4.58
CA ILE A 131 7.37 10.16 -4.29
C ILE A 131 6.36 10.05 -3.15
N ILE A 132 6.39 10.99 -2.21
CA ILE A 132 5.37 11.14 -1.17
C ILE A 132 4.60 12.43 -1.43
N TRP A 133 3.28 12.31 -1.52
CA TRP A 133 2.38 13.43 -1.69
C TRP A 133 1.21 13.32 -0.72
N ASP A 134 1.08 14.32 0.17
CA ASP A 134 -0.02 14.40 1.13
C ASP A 134 -1.14 15.27 0.54
N GLN A 135 -2.24 14.65 0.07
CA GLN A 135 -3.37 15.37 -0.51
C GLN A 135 -4.71 14.66 -0.20
N GLN A 136 -5.46 15.24 0.74
CA GLN A 136 -6.71 14.63 1.21
C GLN A 136 -7.79 14.61 0.11
N GLU A 137 -7.92 15.67 -0.68
CA GLU A 137 -8.94 15.74 -1.72
C GLU A 137 -8.82 14.62 -2.75
N VAL A 138 -7.60 14.29 -3.17
CA VAL A 138 -7.37 13.21 -4.15
C VAL A 138 -7.77 11.86 -3.59
N VAL A 139 -7.40 11.55 -2.34
CA VAL A 139 -7.76 10.26 -1.74
C VAL A 139 -9.25 10.18 -1.39
N ASP A 140 -9.92 11.28 -1.08
CA ASP A 140 -11.37 11.31 -0.87
C ASP A 140 -12.13 11.04 -2.18
N ARG A 141 -11.66 11.62 -3.29
CA ARG A 141 -12.19 11.32 -4.62
C ARG A 141 -11.91 9.86 -5.03
N LEU A 142 -10.72 9.34 -4.71
CA LEU A 142 -10.40 7.92 -4.91
C LEU A 142 -11.35 7.01 -4.12
N TRP A 143 -11.61 7.35 -2.84
CA TRP A 143 -12.62 6.62 -2.05
C TRP A 143 -14.00 6.69 -2.70
N GLY A 144 -14.42 7.88 -3.17
CA GLY A 144 -15.66 8.06 -3.93
C GLY A 144 -15.80 7.11 -5.12
N ARG A 145 -14.68 6.80 -5.81
CA ARG A 145 -14.64 5.81 -6.89
C ARG A 145 -14.66 4.36 -6.38
N CYS A 146 -13.87 4.04 -5.36
CA CYS A 146 -13.83 2.70 -4.79
C CYS A 146 -15.19 2.24 -4.26
N ARG A 147 -15.93 3.12 -3.56
CA ARG A 147 -17.24 2.81 -2.97
C ARG A 147 -18.36 2.58 -4.00
N LEU A 148 -18.10 2.82 -5.30
CA LEU A 148 -19.02 2.39 -6.37
C LEU A 148 -19.01 0.86 -6.55
N ALA A 149 -18.01 0.17 -6.03
CA ALA A 149 -17.97 -1.30 -6.01
C ALA A 149 -19.03 -1.83 -5.01
N PRO A 150 -20.00 -2.65 -5.45
CA PRO A 150 -21.08 -3.12 -4.60
C PRO A 150 -20.58 -3.84 -3.34
N GLY A 151 -21.07 -3.45 -2.18
CA GLY A 151 -20.78 -4.08 -0.90
C GLY A 151 -19.40 -3.75 -0.29
N LEU A 152 -18.58 -2.86 -0.90
CA LEU A 152 -17.29 -2.48 -0.35
C LEU A 152 -17.43 -1.64 0.92
N GLU A 153 -18.34 -0.67 0.89
CA GLU A 153 -18.54 0.27 2.00
C GLU A 153 -18.95 -0.48 3.28
N GLU A 154 -19.85 -1.44 3.16
CA GLU A 154 -20.31 -2.30 4.27
C GLU A 154 -19.17 -3.19 4.80
N GLN A 155 -18.35 -3.74 3.91
CA GLN A 155 -17.21 -4.60 4.30
C GLN A 155 -16.13 -3.82 5.05
N LEU A 156 -15.97 -2.53 4.78
CA LEU A 156 -14.95 -1.68 5.40
C LEU A 156 -15.51 -0.77 6.51
N ALA A 157 -16.83 -0.79 6.78
CA ALA A 157 -17.48 0.11 7.72
C ALA A 157 -16.89 0.05 9.13
N GLY A 158 -16.45 -1.13 9.56
CA GLY A 158 -15.89 -1.29 10.90
C GLY A 158 -15.07 -2.56 11.05
N ILE A 159 -14.31 -2.60 12.12
CA ILE A 159 -13.55 -3.78 12.56
C ILE A 159 -13.96 -4.06 14.00
N GLU A 160 -14.45 -5.27 14.24
CA GLU A 160 -14.78 -5.72 15.58
C GLU A 160 -13.55 -5.60 16.49
N GLY A 161 -13.79 -5.08 17.66
CA GLY A 161 -12.75 -4.85 18.64
C GLY A 161 -12.66 -5.98 19.66
N VAL A 162 -12.05 -5.66 20.79
CA VAL A 162 -11.86 -6.58 21.89
C VAL A 162 -12.74 -6.15 23.05
N ARG A 163 -13.67 -7.02 23.44
CA ARG A 163 -14.42 -6.88 24.69
C ARG A 163 -13.47 -7.05 25.88
N ARG A 164 -13.43 -6.08 26.78
CA ARG A 164 -12.58 -6.09 27.99
C ARG A 164 -13.44 -5.99 29.24
N PRO A 165 -14.10 -7.07 29.68
CA PRO A 165 -15.04 -7.07 30.81
C PRO A 165 -14.40 -6.49 32.07
N GLY A 166 -13.18 -6.90 32.41
CA GLY A 166 -12.45 -6.39 33.60
C GLY A 166 -12.08 -4.89 33.55
N LYS A 167 -12.36 -4.19 32.44
CA LYS A 167 -12.18 -2.74 32.29
C LYS A 167 -13.51 -2.00 32.08
N GLY A 168 -14.64 -2.69 32.02
CA GLY A 168 -15.97 -2.12 31.86
C GLY A 168 -16.22 -1.46 30.51
N PHE A 169 -15.46 -1.82 29.47
CA PHE A 169 -15.69 -1.29 28.12
C PHE A 169 -15.31 -2.29 27.02
N GLU A 170 -15.93 -2.08 25.87
CA GLU A 170 -15.63 -2.71 24.60
C GLU A 170 -15.01 -1.69 23.66
N THR A 171 -14.12 -2.14 22.78
CA THR A 171 -13.53 -1.28 21.73
C THR A 171 -13.91 -1.79 20.37
N SER A 172 -14.15 -0.87 19.44
CA SER A 172 -14.30 -1.16 18.00
C SER A 172 -13.58 -0.09 17.19
N TRP A 173 -13.36 -0.37 15.91
CA TRP A 173 -12.78 0.57 14.99
C TRP A 173 -13.79 0.87 13.89
N VAL A 174 -14.11 2.16 13.68
CA VAL A 174 -15.06 2.61 12.66
C VAL A 174 -14.30 3.31 11.54
N PHE A 175 -14.65 3.00 10.29
CA PHE A 175 -14.08 3.66 9.12
C PHE A 175 -14.15 5.18 9.26
N LYS A 176 -13.01 5.85 9.03
CA LYS A 176 -12.96 7.32 9.06
C LYS A 176 -12.73 7.91 7.68
N ARG A 177 -11.64 7.54 7.04
CA ARG A 177 -11.21 8.06 5.73
C ARG A 177 -10.01 7.31 5.19
N PHE A 178 -9.68 7.51 3.94
CA PHE A 178 -8.35 7.19 3.44
C PHE A 178 -7.31 8.17 4.01
N ASN A 179 -6.12 7.68 4.27
CA ASN A 179 -5.00 8.50 4.72
C ASN A 179 -4.56 9.42 3.57
N LYS A 180 -4.40 10.72 3.84
CA LYS A 180 -3.96 11.71 2.85
C LYS A 180 -2.60 11.41 2.23
N ARG A 181 -1.75 10.63 2.95
CA ARG A 181 -0.41 10.30 2.50
C ARG A 181 -0.42 9.25 1.41
N MET A 182 -0.15 9.68 0.21
CA MET A 182 0.07 8.82 -0.94
C MET A 182 1.57 8.55 -1.13
N ARG A 183 1.91 7.28 -1.28
CA ARG A 183 3.28 6.82 -1.60
C ARG A 183 3.27 6.30 -3.01
N PHE A 184 3.71 7.11 -3.97
CA PHE A 184 3.90 6.67 -5.35
C PHE A 184 5.20 5.90 -5.43
N LEU A 185 5.18 4.76 -6.11
CA LEU A 185 6.29 3.83 -6.22
C LEU A 185 6.57 3.53 -7.69
N LYS A 186 7.84 3.62 -8.06
CA LYS A 186 8.36 3.28 -9.38
C LYS A 186 9.33 2.13 -9.23
N TYR A 187 9.09 1.05 -9.96
CA TYR A 187 9.96 -0.11 -10.00
C TYR A 187 10.43 -0.32 -11.42
N GLN A 188 11.72 -0.26 -11.64
CA GLN A 188 12.38 -0.56 -12.90
C GLN A 188 12.87 -2.01 -12.93
N LYS A 189 13.37 -2.48 -14.07
CA LYS A 189 13.93 -3.83 -14.22
C LYS A 189 14.90 -4.16 -13.08
N GLY A 190 14.66 -5.29 -12.42
CA GLY A 190 15.45 -5.80 -11.28
C GLY A 190 15.12 -5.13 -9.94
N GLN A 191 14.13 -4.24 -9.89
CA GLN A 191 13.66 -3.63 -8.63
C GLN A 191 12.50 -4.43 -8.03
N PHE A 192 12.37 -4.36 -6.70
CA PHE A 192 11.48 -5.19 -5.90
C PHE A 192 11.22 -4.62 -4.51
N PHE A 193 10.29 -5.24 -3.79
CA PHE A 193 10.16 -5.10 -2.34
C PHE A 193 10.00 -6.50 -1.73
N ARG A 194 10.94 -6.92 -0.90
CA ARG A 194 10.99 -8.26 -0.31
C ARG A 194 9.81 -8.54 0.63
N PRO A 195 9.53 -9.82 0.91
CA PRO A 195 8.37 -10.22 1.71
C PRO A 195 8.32 -9.53 3.08
N HIS A 196 7.14 -9.02 3.43
CA HIS A 196 6.86 -8.30 4.67
C HIS A 196 5.36 -8.31 4.99
N CYS A 197 5.02 -7.90 6.20
CA CYS A 197 3.68 -7.43 6.54
C CYS A 197 3.72 -5.90 6.68
N ASP A 198 2.64 -5.25 6.30
CA ASP A 198 2.52 -3.80 6.49
C ASP A 198 2.37 -3.44 7.97
N GLY A 199 3.08 -2.41 8.38
CA GLY A 199 2.96 -1.87 9.73
C GLY A 199 1.82 -0.85 9.83
N PRO A 200 1.07 -0.81 10.95
CA PRO A 200 0.06 0.20 11.17
C PRO A 200 0.70 1.58 11.43
N TYR A 201 0.00 2.62 11.00
CA TYR A 201 0.23 3.99 11.43
C TYR A 201 -0.87 4.39 12.40
N GLY A 202 -0.55 5.20 13.40
CA GLY A 202 -1.53 5.72 14.36
C GLY A 202 -1.24 7.19 14.67
N GLU A 203 -2.30 7.92 14.94
CA GLU A 203 -2.25 9.31 15.40
C GLU A 203 -3.33 9.54 16.46
N GLU A 204 -3.08 10.47 17.36
CA GLU A 204 -4.04 10.95 18.35
C GLU A 204 -4.24 12.44 18.10
N ALA A 205 -5.49 12.85 17.86
CA ALA A 205 -5.84 14.23 17.65
C ALA A 205 -5.94 14.98 19.00
N GLU A 206 -5.93 16.31 18.96
CA GLU A 206 -6.00 17.17 20.17
C GLU A 206 -7.29 16.95 20.99
N ASP A 207 -8.36 16.54 20.34
CA ASP A 207 -9.65 16.19 20.98
C ASP A 207 -9.67 14.78 21.61
N GLY A 208 -8.55 14.07 21.56
CA GLY A 208 -8.42 12.69 22.07
C GLY A 208 -8.91 11.61 21.10
N THR A 209 -9.30 11.97 19.89
CA THR A 209 -9.64 10.99 18.85
C THR A 209 -8.41 10.17 18.48
N VAL A 210 -8.50 8.85 18.62
CA VAL A 210 -7.42 7.92 18.25
C VAL A 210 -7.73 7.32 16.88
N LEU A 211 -6.84 7.57 15.93
CA LEU A 211 -6.92 7.01 14.58
C LEU A 211 -5.81 5.98 14.35
N ARG A 212 -6.13 4.90 13.64
CA ARG A 212 -5.16 3.88 13.27
C ARG A 212 -5.47 3.28 11.91
N THR A 213 -4.42 2.93 11.16
CA THR A 213 -4.57 2.22 9.89
C THR A 213 -4.60 0.71 10.09
N HIS A 214 -5.50 0.04 9.38
CA HIS A 214 -5.68 -1.42 9.44
C HIS A 214 -5.59 -2.09 8.07
N TYR A 215 -5.83 -1.34 7.00
CA TYR A 215 -5.80 -1.83 5.62
C TYR A 215 -4.92 -0.97 4.74
N THR A 216 -4.22 -1.61 3.83
CA THR A 216 -3.51 -1.00 2.71
C THR A 216 -4.46 -0.84 1.53
N VAL A 217 -4.39 0.29 0.86
CA VAL A 217 -4.99 0.58 -0.43
C VAL A 217 -3.87 0.72 -1.45
N HIS A 218 -3.77 -0.23 -2.36
CA HIS A 218 -2.71 -0.31 -3.37
C HIS A 218 -3.30 -0.17 -4.77
N LEU A 219 -3.06 0.98 -5.41
CA LEU A 219 -3.52 1.30 -6.75
C LEU A 219 -2.40 1.04 -7.76
N TYR A 220 -2.70 0.28 -8.81
CA TYR A 220 -1.80 0.08 -9.95
C TYR A 220 -2.08 1.15 -11.00
N LEU A 221 -1.00 1.76 -11.53
CA LEU A 221 -1.10 2.90 -12.44
C LEU A 221 -0.77 2.56 -13.91
N ASN A 222 -0.33 1.32 -14.16
CA ASN A 222 -0.12 0.81 -15.51
C ASN A 222 -0.34 -0.70 -15.58
N ASP A 223 -0.49 -1.19 -16.81
CA ASP A 223 -0.78 -2.59 -17.09
C ASP A 223 0.49 -3.44 -17.17
N SER A 224 0.37 -4.69 -16.69
CA SER A 224 1.31 -5.77 -17.02
C SER A 224 0.87 -6.51 -18.29
N VAL A 225 1.82 -7.19 -18.94
CA VAL A 225 1.54 -8.08 -20.06
C VAL A 225 0.60 -9.22 -19.66
N ALA A 226 0.63 -9.65 -18.39
CA ALA A 226 -0.22 -10.70 -17.87
C ALA A 226 -1.72 -10.30 -17.90
N GLU A 227 -2.03 -9.03 -17.62
CA GLU A 227 -3.41 -8.52 -17.57
C GLU A 227 -3.89 -7.96 -18.93
N ALA A 228 -3.05 -7.16 -19.61
CA ALA A 228 -3.44 -6.48 -20.83
C ALA A 228 -3.18 -7.29 -22.10
N GLY A 229 -2.28 -8.29 -22.02
CA GLY A 229 -1.78 -8.98 -23.20
C GLY A 229 -0.77 -8.15 -24.00
N LYS A 230 -0.06 -8.82 -24.92
CA LYS A 230 0.99 -8.19 -25.73
C LYS A 230 0.46 -7.20 -26.78
N ASP A 231 -0.79 -7.38 -27.19
CA ASP A 231 -1.38 -6.64 -28.29
C ASP A 231 -1.84 -5.22 -27.91
N ILE A 232 -1.85 -4.88 -26.62
CA ILE A 232 -2.29 -3.56 -26.09
C ILE A 232 -1.08 -2.63 -25.80
N GLY A 233 0.14 -3.05 -26.15
CA GLY A 233 1.33 -2.24 -25.94
C GLY A 233 1.90 -2.25 -24.52
N ALA A 234 1.38 -3.08 -23.61
CA ALA A 234 1.97 -3.27 -22.30
C ALA A 234 3.35 -3.95 -22.43
N ASP A 235 4.34 -3.41 -21.72
CA ASP A 235 5.72 -3.93 -21.71
C ASP A 235 6.17 -4.43 -20.35
N LEU A 236 5.39 -4.20 -19.29
CA LEU A 236 5.69 -4.61 -17.94
C LEU A 236 5.54 -6.13 -17.78
N VAL A 237 6.64 -6.79 -17.43
CA VAL A 237 6.68 -8.22 -17.10
C VAL A 237 7.15 -8.39 -15.67
N GLY A 238 6.46 -9.21 -14.88
CA GLY A 238 6.67 -9.35 -13.44
C GLY A 238 6.07 -8.20 -12.65
N GLY A 239 6.55 -8.00 -11.43
CA GLY A 239 6.11 -6.91 -10.57
C GLY A 239 4.73 -7.11 -9.94
N ALA A 240 4.21 -8.34 -9.85
CA ALA A 240 3.00 -8.62 -9.12
C ALA A 240 3.10 -8.21 -7.65
N THR A 241 1.97 -7.98 -7.00
CA THR A 241 1.88 -8.04 -5.54
C THR A 241 1.54 -9.46 -5.17
N SER A 242 2.47 -10.17 -4.54
CA SER A 242 2.33 -11.59 -4.22
C SER A 242 2.10 -11.79 -2.75
N PHE A 243 1.01 -12.44 -2.38
CA PHE A 243 0.81 -12.97 -1.03
C PHE A 243 1.53 -14.32 -0.92
N LEU A 244 2.20 -14.56 0.20
CA LEU A 244 3.09 -15.70 0.37
C LEU A 244 2.71 -16.55 1.59
N SER A 245 3.01 -17.85 1.50
CA SER A 245 3.05 -18.72 2.68
C SER A 245 4.24 -18.33 3.58
N GLY A 246 4.20 -18.71 4.87
CA GLY A 246 5.27 -18.38 5.81
C GLY A 246 6.64 -19.01 5.46
N ASP A 247 6.65 -20.04 4.62
CA ASP A 247 7.88 -20.67 4.07
C ASP A 247 8.26 -20.16 2.66
N GLU A 248 7.50 -19.19 2.13
CA GLU A 248 7.68 -18.54 0.83
C GLU A 248 7.61 -19.48 -0.40
N LYS A 249 7.13 -20.72 -0.22
CA LYS A 249 7.07 -21.71 -1.31
C LYS A 249 5.80 -21.63 -2.14
N ARG A 250 4.72 -21.07 -1.58
CA ARG A 250 3.42 -20.90 -2.23
C ARG A 250 3.08 -19.43 -2.29
N LYS A 251 2.43 -19.00 -3.36
CA LYS A 251 2.02 -17.62 -3.51
C LYS A 251 0.71 -17.47 -4.28
N VAL A 252 0.11 -16.32 -4.11
CA VAL A 252 -1.03 -15.83 -4.88
C VAL A 252 -0.70 -14.45 -5.40
N ASP A 253 -0.67 -14.30 -6.70
CA ASP A 253 -0.28 -13.07 -7.38
C ASP A 253 -1.49 -12.19 -7.69
N VAL A 254 -1.32 -10.89 -7.53
CA VAL A 254 -2.21 -9.88 -8.08
C VAL A 254 -1.38 -9.04 -9.04
N ASP A 255 -1.63 -9.25 -10.33
CA ASP A 255 -0.89 -8.59 -11.40
C ASP A 255 -1.29 -7.12 -11.56
N PRO A 256 -0.33 -6.24 -11.95
CA PRO A 256 -0.61 -4.85 -12.24
C PRO A 256 -1.57 -4.69 -13.42
N LYS A 257 -2.66 -3.92 -13.17
CA LYS A 257 -3.64 -3.49 -14.17
C LYS A 257 -4.00 -2.04 -13.89
N ALA A 258 -3.91 -1.18 -14.90
CA ALA A 258 -4.21 0.24 -14.75
C ALA A 258 -5.60 0.45 -14.14
N GLY A 259 -5.67 1.24 -13.06
CA GLY A 259 -6.91 1.53 -12.36
C GLY A 259 -7.43 0.43 -11.43
N ARG A 260 -6.71 -0.69 -11.29
CA ARG A 260 -6.98 -1.72 -10.27
C ARG A 260 -6.58 -1.24 -8.90
N VAL A 261 -7.43 -1.47 -7.91
CA VAL A 261 -7.13 -1.23 -6.49
C VAL A 261 -7.18 -2.56 -5.73
N LEU A 262 -6.10 -2.89 -5.04
CA LEU A 262 -6.03 -4.00 -4.11
C LEU A 262 -6.13 -3.45 -2.68
N ILE A 263 -7.14 -3.89 -1.92
CA ILE A 263 -7.31 -3.54 -0.51
C ILE A 263 -7.10 -4.79 0.33
N PHE A 264 -6.18 -4.73 1.29
CA PHE A 264 -5.89 -5.86 2.15
C PHE A 264 -5.47 -5.44 3.56
N GLN A 265 -5.70 -6.31 4.54
CA GLN A 265 -5.34 -6.04 5.93
C GLN A 265 -3.82 -6.04 6.14
N HIS A 266 -3.33 -5.18 7.05
CA HIS A 266 -1.91 -5.11 7.40
C HIS A 266 -1.41 -6.37 8.10
N SER A 267 -2.14 -6.83 9.12
CA SER A 267 -1.66 -7.90 9.97
C SER A 267 -1.80 -9.27 9.29
N ARG A 268 -0.77 -10.08 9.42
CA ARG A 268 -0.68 -11.48 8.98
C ARG A 268 -0.74 -11.74 7.48
N LEU A 269 -1.03 -10.76 6.62
CA LEU A 269 -0.90 -10.91 5.17
C LEU A 269 0.54 -10.63 4.75
N TYR A 270 1.35 -11.70 4.74
CA TYR A 270 2.73 -11.67 4.31
C TYR A 270 2.77 -11.54 2.78
N HIS A 271 3.42 -10.50 2.28
CA HIS A 271 3.38 -10.18 0.86
C HIS A 271 4.65 -9.51 0.37
N SER A 272 4.87 -9.51 -0.94
CA SER A 272 6.00 -8.87 -1.64
C SER A 272 5.52 -7.99 -2.80
N GLY A 273 6.38 -7.07 -3.21
CA GLY A 273 6.38 -6.53 -4.58
C GLY A 273 7.42 -7.28 -5.39
N ASP A 274 6.99 -8.18 -6.25
CA ASP A 274 7.87 -9.07 -7.00
C ASP A 274 8.80 -8.31 -7.93
N ASP A 275 9.91 -8.96 -8.30
CA ASP A 275 10.91 -8.40 -9.20
C ASP A 275 10.27 -8.01 -10.55
N VAL A 276 10.54 -6.78 -11.01
CA VAL A 276 10.22 -6.37 -12.36
C VAL A 276 11.24 -6.96 -13.32
N VAL A 277 10.79 -7.80 -14.25
CA VAL A 277 11.63 -8.49 -15.22
C VAL A 277 11.89 -7.62 -16.44
N LYS A 278 10.88 -6.84 -16.88
CA LYS A 278 10.95 -5.93 -18.02
C LYS A 278 9.97 -4.77 -17.82
N GLY A 279 10.25 -3.62 -18.43
CA GLY A 279 9.42 -2.42 -18.34
C GLY A 279 9.56 -1.70 -17.01
N THR A 280 8.56 -0.90 -16.69
CA THR A 280 8.49 -0.14 -15.43
C THR A 280 7.11 -0.30 -14.83
N LYS A 281 7.05 -0.59 -13.52
CA LYS A 281 5.82 -0.65 -12.74
C LYS A 281 5.62 0.68 -11.99
N TYR A 282 4.42 1.23 -12.06
CA TYR A 282 3.99 2.38 -11.27
C TYR A 282 2.81 2.00 -10.39
N THR A 283 2.90 2.34 -9.11
CA THR A 283 1.79 2.14 -8.15
C THR A 283 1.67 3.33 -7.22
N MET A 284 0.51 3.47 -6.60
CA MET A 284 0.29 4.37 -5.48
C MET A 284 -0.25 3.56 -4.30
N ARG A 285 0.32 3.78 -3.13
CA ARG A 285 -0.15 3.18 -1.88
C ARG A 285 -0.58 4.26 -0.91
N THR A 286 -1.76 4.05 -0.32
CA THR A 286 -2.22 4.72 0.89
C THR A 286 -2.81 3.69 1.85
N ASP A 287 -3.40 4.13 2.95
CA ASP A 287 -3.93 3.25 3.99
C ASP A 287 -5.34 3.73 4.39
N ILE A 288 -6.16 2.89 5.02
CA ILE A 288 -7.46 3.27 5.57
C ILE A 288 -7.31 3.57 7.05
N LEU A 289 -7.71 4.78 7.46
CA LEU A 289 -7.78 5.22 8.85
C LEU A 289 -9.13 4.85 9.46
N TYR A 290 -9.08 4.26 10.63
CA TYR A 290 -10.20 3.92 11.48
C TYR A 290 -10.11 4.68 12.79
N GLU A 291 -11.25 5.08 13.32
CA GLU A 291 -11.39 5.73 14.62
C GLU A 291 -11.70 4.69 15.70
N LEU A 292 -10.98 4.77 16.82
CA LEU A 292 -11.22 3.92 17.98
C LEU A 292 -12.44 4.39 18.74
N ILE A 293 -13.46 3.55 18.79
CA ILE A 293 -14.66 3.77 19.59
C ILE A 293 -14.56 2.92 20.87
N LYS A 294 -14.86 3.53 22.03
CA LYS A 294 -14.95 2.86 23.31
C LYS A 294 -16.38 2.92 23.80
N THR A 295 -17.05 1.80 23.88
CA THR A 295 -18.43 1.67 24.37
C THR A 295 -18.41 1.06 25.77
N LYS A 296 -19.08 1.70 26.73
CA LYS A 296 -19.26 1.11 28.08
C LYS A 296 -20.05 -0.20 27.97
N ILE A 297 -19.62 -1.21 28.68
CA ILE A 297 -20.37 -2.44 28.87
C ILE A 297 -21.28 -2.18 30.09
N GLU A 298 -22.59 -2.22 29.90
CA GLU A 298 -23.52 -2.33 31.04
C GLU A 298 -23.34 -3.72 31.62
N ASP A 299 -22.96 -3.79 32.91
CA ASP A 299 -22.93 -5.08 33.62
C ASP A 299 -24.36 -5.62 33.60
N GLU A 300 -24.59 -6.77 32.98
CA GLU A 300 -25.81 -7.54 33.16
C GLU A 300 -25.93 -7.76 34.66
N ALA A 301 -26.88 -7.09 35.30
CA ALA A 301 -27.16 -7.28 36.72
C ALA A 301 -27.37 -8.77 36.90
N GLU A 302 -26.53 -9.40 37.71
CA GLU A 302 -26.78 -10.75 38.23
C GLU A 302 -28.19 -10.71 38.82
N GLY A 303 -29.10 -11.39 38.14
CA GLY A 303 -30.44 -11.62 38.67
C GLY A 303 -30.33 -12.37 39.94
N ASP A 304 -30.46 -11.69 41.09
CA ASP A 304 -30.68 -12.29 42.38
C ASP A 304 -31.96 -13.13 42.30
N GLU A 305 -31.84 -14.40 41.98
CA GLU A 305 -32.83 -15.38 42.38
C GLU A 305 -32.69 -15.59 43.87
N ALA A 306 -33.29 -14.70 44.65
CA ALA A 306 -33.65 -14.97 46.00
C ALA A 306 -34.77 -16.05 45.96
N MET A 307 -34.38 -17.30 45.98
CA MET A 307 -35.29 -18.38 46.39
C MET A 307 -35.64 -18.19 47.87
N ALA A 308 -36.81 -17.57 48.08
CA ALA A 308 -37.47 -17.64 49.37
C ALA A 308 -37.98 -19.06 49.58
N ALA A 309 -37.54 -19.63 50.66
CA ALA A 309 -38.01 -20.89 51.26
C ALA A 309 -39.49 -20.85 51.67
#